data_73c4cba1fa5575335d9a3571713261a4
#
_entry.id   73c4cba1fa5575335d9a3571713261a4
#
_cell.length_a   1.000
_cell.length_b   1.000
_cell.length_c   1.000
_cell.angle_alpha   90.00
_cell.angle_beta   90.00
_cell.angle_gamma   90.00
#
_symmetry.space_group_name_H-M   'P 1'
#
loop_
_entity.id
_entity.type
_entity.pdbx_description
1 polymer ?
#
loop_
_entity_poly.entity_id
_entity_poly.type
_entity_poly.pdbx_seq_one_letter_code
_entity_poly.pdbx_strand_id
1 'polypeptide(L)'
;MPSVLALVDASPVLLLPSLLAVRERLADVQFGVSLAGPVQSDAALQRLVTVLGRHGITASIEERRESLEATVDAWLERSHERVLVLDVSAATGGTATRTVLALQRQKRSHYLVWFTEINNEVHVSKDGGLPDAYVIDIGSKQSVQSAVTPFDFMAIFGLERAPEDPYCGVEHQRLAPLAAELLAAAIDHPEDYRELRRILGAARLQTDGRVATASIPPAVRPVFAKLGKIEGWIRIDRQSTVFCGAGDTLAGFFLSGGWLELVVADALRRALPDHTIQTNCSTAWGRKRRAEAEMDVAFVYKNALYLLSCKNDHLTDRFFPHLDRFRALTAEFGESRTRPVLLSTAELEKRHIHRCDAYEIGEISGPTLLLLIRRSFGEEPDALLKGLLTVSRGAPRAGLA
;
A
#
# COMPACT_ATOMS: atom_id res chain seq x y z
N MET A 1 -16.80 -10.51 30.06
CA MET A 1 -15.95 -9.91 29.03
C MET A 1 -16.78 -8.94 28.23
N PRO A 2 -16.26 -7.81 27.76
CA PRO A 2 -17.01 -7.00 26.81
C PRO A 2 -17.21 -7.77 25.51
N SER A 3 -18.43 -7.70 24.97
CA SER A 3 -18.77 -8.30 23.68
C SER A 3 -18.79 -7.21 22.61
N VAL A 4 -18.06 -7.41 21.53
CA VAL A 4 -17.98 -6.49 20.39
C VAL A 4 -18.76 -7.10 19.23
N LEU A 5 -19.73 -6.38 18.70
CA LEU A 5 -20.37 -6.69 17.42
C LEU A 5 -19.86 -5.71 16.37
N ALA A 6 -19.27 -6.20 15.31
CA ALA A 6 -18.81 -5.40 14.19
C ALA A 6 -19.68 -5.68 12.95
N LEU A 7 -20.25 -4.64 12.37
CA LEU A 7 -21.12 -4.72 11.20
C LEU A 7 -20.34 -4.49 9.91
N VAL A 8 -20.54 -5.36 8.93
CA VAL A 8 -19.83 -5.33 7.65
C VAL A 8 -20.83 -5.41 6.50
N ASP A 9 -21.27 -4.30 5.98
CA ASP A 9 -22.07 -4.22 4.75
C ASP A 9 -21.48 -3.26 3.70
N ALA A 10 -20.32 -2.69 4.02
CA ALA A 10 -19.51 -1.87 3.13
C ALA A 10 -18.11 -2.50 2.98
N SER A 11 -17.05 -1.73 3.15
CA SER A 11 -15.68 -2.22 3.02
C SER A 11 -15.16 -2.83 4.34
N PRO A 12 -14.88 -4.13 4.41
CA PRO A 12 -14.43 -4.79 5.64
C PRO A 12 -13.10 -4.24 6.17
N VAL A 13 -12.28 -3.64 5.34
CA VAL A 13 -10.99 -3.05 5.74
C VAL A 13 -11.15 -1.89 6.71
N LEU A 14 -12.32 -1.24 6.74
CA LEU A 14 -12.62 -0.15 7.65
C LEU A 14 -12.68 -0.57 9.12
N LEU A 15 -12.91 -1.85 9.38
CA LEU A 15 -12.93 -2.38 10.74
C LEU A 15 -11.53 -2.53 11.34
N LEU A 16 -10.48 -2.69 10.54
CA LEU A 16 -9.14 -2.91 11.09
C LEU A 16 -8.70 -1.78 12.03
N PRO A 17 -8.71 -0.50 11.62
CA PRO A 17 -8.26 0.58 12.48
C PRO A 17 -9.14 0.75 13.72
N SER A 18 -10.46 0.60 13.62
CA SER A 18 -11.35 0.73 14.76
C SER A 18 -11.16 -0.40 15.77
N LEU A 19 -11.10 -1.65 15.32
CA LEU A 19 -10.87 -2.81 16.19
C LEU A 19 -9.48 -2.81 16.82
N LEU A 20 -8.45 -2.35 16.11
CA LEU A 20 -7.11 -2.17 16.68
C LEU A 20 -7.09 -1.08 17.74
N ALA A 21 -7.79 0.05 17.52
CA ALA A 21 -7.94 1.11 18.49
C ALA A 21 -8.71 0.65 19.75
N VAL A 22 -9.78 -0.13 19.56
CA VAL A 22 -10.54 -0.74 20.67
C VAL A 22 -9.64 -1.71 21.45
N ARG A 23 -8.88 -2.57 20.76
CA ARG A 23 -7.94 -3.49 21.39
C ARG A 23 -6.89 -2.75 22.22
N GLU A 24 -6.28 -1.72 21.67
CA GLU A 24 -5.27 -0.93 22.40
C GLU A 24 -5.84 -0.29 23.66
N ARG A 25 -7.09 0.18 23.58
CA ARG A 25 -7.79 0.77 24.71
C ARG A 25 -8.19 -0.24 25.79
N LEU A 26 -8.46 -1.47 25.39
CA LEU A 26 -8.84 -2.59 26.24
C LEU A 26 -7.69 -3.57 26.46
N ALA A 27 -6.44 -3.11 26.40
CA ALA A 27 -5.23 -3.95 26.40
C ALA A 27 -5.19 -5.02 27.52
N ASP A 28 -5.78 -4.68 28.68
CA ASP A 28 -5.83 -5.58 29.85
C ASP A 28 -7.10 -6.44 29.89
N VAL A 29 -7.96 -6.35 28.87
CA VAL A 29 -9.25 -7.05 28.85
C VAL A 29 -9.37 -7.92 27.62
N GLN A 30 -9.52 -9.22 27.81
CA GLN A 30 -9.88 -10.12 26.71
C GLN A 30 -11.29 -9.79 26.21
N PHE A 31 -11.46 -9.62 24.92
CA PHE A 31 -12.75 -9.46 24.27
C PHE A 31 -12.82 -10.30 23.00
N GLY A 32 -14.03 -10.74 22.67
CA GLY A 32 -14.32 -11.42 21.43
C GLY A 32 -15.05 -10.49 20.46
N VAL A 33 -14.77 -10.59 19.19
CA VAL A 33 -15.44 -9.84 18.14
C VAL A 33 -16.37 -10.76 17.37
N SER A 34 -17.63 -10.41 17.31
CA SER A 34 -18.63 -11.04 16.44
C SER A 34 -18.79 -10.21 15.18
N LEU A 35 -18.60 -10.83 14.01
CA LEU A 35 -18.76 -10.17 12.71
C LEU A 35 -20.13 -10.51 12.12
N ALA A 36 -20.90 -9.51 11.76
CA ALA A 36 -22.19 -9.68 11.08
C ALA A 36 -22.23 -8.91 9.77
N GLY A 37 -22.66 -9.55 8.69
CA GLY A 37 -22.76 -8.94 7.37
C GLY A 37 -23.71 -9.68 6.43
N PRO A 38 -24.03 -9.10 5.26
CA PRO A 38 -24.88 -9.72 4.26
C PRO A 38 -24.23 -10.96 3.62
N VAL A 39 -25.03 -11.83 2.99
CA VAL A 39 -24.59 -13.11 2.36
C VAL A 39 -23.39 -12.92 1.41
N GLN A 40 -23.36 -11.83 0.70
CA GLN A 40 -22.31 -11.52 -0.29
C GLN A 40 -20.92 -11.30 0.31
N SER A 41 -20.85 -11.09 1.62
CA SER A 41 -19.58 -10.77 2.33
C SER A 41 -18.92 -11.97 3.02
N ASP A 42 -19.46 -13.21 2.93
CA ASP A 42 -18.93 -14.38 3.67
C ASP A 42 -17.44 -14.62 3.47
N ALA A 43 -17.01 -14.65 2.22
CA ALA A 43 -15.59 -14.87 1.94
C ALA A 43 -14.72 -13.72 2.49
N ALA A 44 -15.23 -12.49 2.44
CA ALA A 44 -14.53 -11.33 2.99
C ALA A 44 -14.50 -11.37 4.53
N LEU A 45 -15.58 -11.79 5.17
CA LEU A 45 -15.64 -11.97 6.62
C LEU A 45 -14.68 -13.07 7.11
N GLN A 46 -14.60 -14.20 6.41
CA GLN A 46 -13.63 -15.26 6.73
C GLN A 46 -12.18 -14.77 6.63
N ARG A 47 -11.88 -14.02 5.60
CA ARG A 47 -10.55 -13.42 5.44
C ARG A 47 -10.26 -12.40 6.53
N LEU A 48 -11.25 -11.57 6.89
CA LEU A 48 -11.12 -10.61 7.99
C LEU A 48 -10.86 -11.30 9.33
N VAL A 49 -11.56 -12.41 9.64
CA VAL A 49 -11.27 -13.24 10.83
C VAL A 49 -9.81 -13.67 10.86
N THR A 50 -9.29 -14.13 9.72
CA THR A 50 -7.88 -14.55 9.61
C THR A 50 -6.91 -13.38 9.86
N VAL A 51 -7.19 -12.22 9.28
CA VAL A 51 -6.36 -11.01 9.47
C VAL A 51 -6.42 -10.54 10.92
N LEU A 52 -7.61 -10.46 11.53
CA LEU A 52 -7.77 -10.09 12.93
C LEU A 52 -7.00 -11.03 13.86
N GLY A 53 -6.99 -12.34 13.56
CA GLY A 53 -6.21 -13.33 14.29
C GLY A 53 -4.69 -13.04 14.27
N ARG A 54 -4.15 -12.56 13.15
CA ARG A 54 -2.74 -12.13 13.07
C ARG A 54 -2.43 -10.95 14.00
N HIS A 55 -3.42 -10.12 14.25
CA HIS A 55 -3.35 -9.00 15.19
C HIS A 55 -3.74 -9.39 16.63
N GLY A 56 -3.90 -10.69 16.93
CA GLY A 56 -4.25 -11.17 18.25
C GLY A 56 -5.68 -10.81 18.70
N ILE A 57 -6.58 -10.55 17.74
CA ILE A 57 -8.00 -10.31 17.98
C ILE A 57 -8.77 -11.59 17.65
N THR A 58 -9.41 -12.20 18.65
CA THR A 58 -10.28 -13.35 18.43
C THR A 58 -11.58 -12.88 17.81
N ALA A 59 -11.90 -13.35 16.63
CA ALA A 59 -13.11 -13.00 15.91
C ALA A 59 -13.86 -14.24 15.44
N SER A 60 -15.20 -14.15 15.38
CA SER A 60 -16.10 -15.16 14.85
C SER A 60 -17.16 -14.51 13.96
N ILE A 61 -17.71 -15.28 13.02
CA ILE A 61 -18.82 -14.82 12.20
C ILE A 61 -20.10 -15.25 12.87
N GLU A 62 -21.03 -14.30 13.04
CA GLU A 62 -22.35 -14.58 13.59
C GLU A 62 -23.19 -15.46 12.66
N GLU A 63 -23.94 -16.37 13.27
CA GLU A 63 -24.91 -17.18 12.54
C GLU A 63 -25.98 -16.29 11.94
N ARG A 64 -26.16 -16.40 10.65
CA ARG A 64 -27.11 -15.57 9.90
C ARG A 64 -28.54 -15.91 10.17
N ARG A 65 -29.33 -14.87 10.19
CA ARG A 65 -30.78 -14.90 10.19
C ARG A 65 -31.33 -14.38 8.84
N GLU A 66 -32.62 -14.26 8.74
CA GLU A 66 -33.32 -13.79 7.54
C GLU A 66 -32.89 -12.38 7.11
N SER A 67 -32.48 -11.54 8.08
CA SER A 67 -31.97 -10.21 7.84
C SER A 67 -30.77 -9.90 8.76
N LEU A 68 -30.04 -8.84 8.45
CA LEU A 68 -28.95 -8.37 9.31
C LEU A 68 -29.50 -7.92 10.66
N GLU A 69 -30.68 -7.27 10.69
CA GLU A 69 -31.36 -6.88 11.90
C GLU A 69 -31.69 -8.11 12.78
N ALA A 70 -32.26 -9.16 12.20
CA ALA A 70 -32.55 -10.41 12.93
C ALA A 70 -31.26 -11.07 13.47
N THR A 71 -30.15 -10.94 12.74
CA THR A 71 -28.83 -11.40 13.20
C THR A 71 -28.36 -10.60 14.41
N VAL A 72 -28.50 -9.27 14.37
CA VAL A 72 -28.17 -8.37 15.49
C VAL A 72 -29.05 -8.68 16.71
N ASP A 73 -30.35 -8.83 16.51
CA ASP A 73 -31.27 -9.14 17.60
C ASP A 73 -30.93 -10.49 18.27
N ALA A 74 -30.65 -11.52 17.48
CA ALA A 74 -30.19 -12.83 17.97
C ALA A 74 -28.86 -12.74 18.73
N TRP A 75 -27.93 -11.90 18.28
CA TRP A 75 -26.68 -11.65 18.99
C TRP A 75 -26.95 -10.95 20.33
N LEU A 76 -27.82 -9.95 20.35
CA LEU A 76 -28.22 -9.24 21.56
C LEU A 76 -28.89 -10.14 22.59
N GLU A 77 -29.74 -11.08 22.16
CA GLU A 77 -30.38 -12.07 23.02
C GLU A 77 -29.35 -13.00 23.66
N ARG A 78 -28.31 -13.40 22.93
CA ARG A 78 -27.26 -14.27 23.47
C ARG A 78 -26.23 -13.53 24.33
N SER A 79 -26.08 -12.23 24.10
CA SER A 79 -25.07 -11.41 24.76
C SER A 79 -25.59 -10.98 26.13
N HIS A 80 -25.18 -11.69 27.18
CA HIS A 80 -25.55 -11.37 28.59
C HIS A 80 -24.60 -10.36 29.23
N GLU A 81 -23.63 -9.85 28.48
CA GLU A 81 -22.59 -8.96 28.95
C GLU A 81 -23.18 -7.59 29.38
N ARG A 82 -22.56 -7.00 30.41
CA ARG A 82 -22.93 -5.64 30.86
C ARG A 82 -22.47 -4.54 29.91
N VAL A 83 -21.39 -4.80 29.21
CA VAL A 83 -20.78 -3.84 28.27
C VAL A 83 -20.87 -4.41 26.87
N LEU A 84 -21.64 -3.75 26.02
CA LEU A 84 -21.73 -4.03 24.60
C LEU A 84 -20.97 -2.96 23.82
N VAL A 85 -20.22 -3.37 22.83
CA VAL A 85 -19.54 -2.47 21.89
C VAL A 85 -20.07 -2.78 20.50
N LEU A 86 -20.60 -1.78 19.82
CA LEU A 86 -21.07 -1.87 18.45
C LEU A 86 -20.13 -1.09 17.54
N ASP A 87 -19.38 -1.80 16.68
CA ASP A 87 -18.53 -1.18 15.67
C ASP A 87 -19.28 -1.10 14.33
N VAL A 88 -19.54 0.11 13.89
CA VAL A 88 -20.25 0.41 12.64
C VAL A 88 -19.34 1.01 11.56
N SER A 89 -18.03 0.94 11.74
CA SER A 89 -17.04 1.53 10.83
C SER A 89 -17.16 1.03 9.40
N ALA A 90 -17.56 -0.23 9.22
CA ALA A 90 -17.78 -0.85 7.92
C ALA A 90 -19.26 -1.03 7.57
N ALA A 91 -20.16 -0.33 8.26
CA ALA A 91 -21.59 -0.36 8.01
C ALA A 91 -22.04 0.84 7.18
N THR A 92 -23.04 0.62 6.33
CA THR A 92 -23.73 1.77 5.69
C THR A 92 -24.51 2.57 6.75
N GLY A 93 -24.71 3.87 6.47
CA GLY A 93 -25.46 4.73 7.40
C GLY A 93 -26.84 4.18 7.76
N GLY A 94 -27.53 3.55 6.80
CA GLY A 94 -28.82 2.91 7.03
C GLY A 94 -28.74 1.71 7.99
N THR A 95 -27.76 0.83 7.83
CA THR A 95 -27.51 -0.32 8.69
C THR A 95 -27.12 0.13 10.10
N ALA A 96 -26.18 1.07 10.22
CA ALA A 96 -25.75 1.63 11.49
C ALA A 96 -26.94 2.22 12.27
N THR A 97 -27.75 3.06 11.63
CA THR A 97 -28.92 3.69 12.24
C THR A 97 -29.93 2.64 12.75
N ARG A 98 -30.29 1.65 11.92
CA ARG A 98 -31.25 0.60 12.31
C ARG A 98 -30.75 -0.20 13.51
N THR A 99 -29.47 -0.54 13.53
CA THR A 99 -28.88 -1.30 14.65
C THR A 99 -28.84 -0.49 15.93
N VAL A 100 -28.49 0.78 15.88
CA VAL A 100 -28.54 1.69 17.05
C VAL A 100 -29.97 1.79 17.60
N LEU A 101 -30.96 1.93 16.70
CA LEU A 101 -32.37 1.96 17.11
C LEU A 101 -32.84 0.62 17.77
N ALA A 102 -32.35 -0.52 17.30
CA ALA A 102 -32.62 -1.83 17.92
C ALA A 102 -32.04 -1.88 19.33
N LEU A 103 -30.81 -1.45 19.55
CA LEU A 103 -30.20 -1.37 20.89
C LEU A 103 -30.96 -0.43 21.84
N GLN A 104 -31.38 0.73 21.36
CA GLN A 104 -32.15 1.69 22.14
C GLN A 104 -33.54 1.12 22.55
N ARG A 105 -34.22 0.39 21.63
CA ARG A 105 -35.49 -0.28 21.96
C ARG A 105 -35.33 -1.30 23.07
N GLN A 106 -34.22 -2.01 23.10
CA GLN A 106 -33.94 -2.99 24.17
C GLN A 106 -33.41 -2.35 25.45
N LYS A 107 -33.25 -1.02 25.50
CA LYS A 107 -32.75 -0.25 26.66
C LYS A 107 -31.43 -0.78 27.22
N ARG A 108 -30.56 -1.28 26.34
CA ARG A 108 -29.24 -1.78 26.72
C ARG A 108 -28.19 -0.70 26.57
N SER A 109 -27.39 -0.53 27.62
CA SER A 109 -26.23 0.37 27.52
C SER A 109 -25.16 -0.20 26.58
N HIS A 110 -24.64 0.62 25.71
CA HIS A 110 -23.68 0.23 24.69
C HIS A 110 -22.69 1.34 24.36
N TYR A 111 -21.55 0.95 23.80
CA TYR A 111 -20.63 1.88 23.16
C TYR A 111 -20.78 1.73 21.65
N LEU A 112 -20.98 2.85 20.97
CA LEU A 112 -20.96 2.94 19.53
C LEU A 112 -19.55 3.35 19.10
N VAL A 113 -18.97 2.60 18.21
CA VAL A 113 -17.64 2.88 17.62
C VAL A 113 -17.81 3.08 16.14
N TRP A 114 -17.22 4.14 15.60
CA TRP A 114 -17.14 4.34 14.17
C TRP A 114 -15.85 5.04 13.79
N PHE A 115 -15.35 4.69 12.62
CA PHE A 115 -14.16 5.27 12.03
C PHE A 115 -14.51 6.39 11.05
N THR A 116 -13.86 7.54 11.18
CA THR A 116 -14.00 8.67 10.26
C THR A 116 -12.78 8.81 9.38
N GLU A 117 -12.95 8.56 8.09
CA GLU A 117 -11.87 8.57 7.10
C GLU A 117 -11.22 9.93 6.92
N ILE A 118 -12.02 10.99 6.94
CA ILE A 118 -11.58 12.35 6.65
C ILE A 118 -10.50 12.79 7.63
N ASN A 119 -10.71 12.49 8.91
CA ASN A 119 -9.80 12.89 9.99
C ASN A 119 -8.88 11.76 10.44
N ASN A 120 -9.12 10.52 9.95
CA ASN A 120 -8.44 9.33 10.45
C ASN A 120 -8.64 9.13 11.96
N GLU A 121 -9.87 9.23 12.40
CA GLU A 121 -10.25 9.20 13.80
C GLU A 121 -11.22 8.04 14.07
N VAL A 122 -11.09 7.41 15.23
CA VAL A 122 -12.10 6.50 15.77
C VAL A 122 -12.89 7.25 16.82
N HIS A 123 -14.18 7.36 16.62
CA HIS A 123 -15.10 7.95 17.55
C HIS A 123 -15.75 6.87 18.41
N VAL A 124 -15.90 7.14 19.69
CA VAL A 124 -16.56 6.24 20.64
C VAL A 124 -17.61 7.06 21.40
N SER A 125 -18.84 6.62 21.33
CA SER A 125 -19.95 7.26 22.02
C SER A 125 -20.65 6.25 22.92
N LYS A 126 -21.01 6.66 24.13
CA LYS A 126 -21.83 5.86 25.04
C LYS A 126 -23.30 6.10 24.74
N ASP A 127 -24.07 5.00 24.61
CA ASP A 127 -25.51 5.01 24.37
C ASP A 127 -25.97 5.83 23.14
N GLY A 128 -25.05 6.04 22.19
CA GLY A 128 -25.30 6.80 20.96
C GLY A 128 -25.43 8.31 21.15
N GLY A 129 -25.10 8.84 22.34
CA GLY A 129 -25.14 10.28 22.62
C GLY A 129 -23.88 11.00 22.07
N LEU A 130 -24.08 11.96 21.17
CA LEU A 130 -22.97 12.75 20.60
C LEU A 130 -22.18 13.59 21.61
N PRO A 131 -22.82 14.17 22.68
CA PRO A 131 -22.10 15.02 23.63
C PRO A 131 -21.01 14.30 24.43
N ASP A 132 -21.17 12.99 24.65
CA ASP A 132 -20.23 12.17 25.42
C ASP A 132 -19.27 11.37 24.53
N ALA A 133 -19.25 11.65 23.22
CA ALA A 133 -18.31 11.02 22.32
C ALA A 133 -16.88 11.51 22.59
N TYR A 134 -15.96 10.59 22.80
CA TYR A 134 -14.55 10.90 22.78
C TYR A 134 -13.93 10.39 21.48
N VAL A 135 -12.93 11.13 21.02
CA VAL A 135 -12.25 10.85 19.78
C VAL A 135 -10.91 10.20 20.08
N ILE A 136 -10.64 9.06 19.45
CA ILE A 136 -9.31 8.48 19.41
C ILE A 136 -8.72 8.91 18.08
N ASP A 137 -7.83 9.89 18.11
CA ASP A 137 -7.05 10.28 16.94
C ASP A 137 -6.06 9.16 16.63
N ILE A 138 -6.37 8.36 15.60
CA ILE A 138 -5.46 7.32 15.11
C ILE A 138 -4.25 7.98 14.43
N GLY A 139 -4.42 9.20 13.91
CA GLY A 139 -3.34 9.97 13.30
C GLY A 139 -2.19 10.26 14.25
N SER A 140 -2.47 10.45 15.54
CA SER A 140 -1.47 10.63 16.60
C SER A 140 -0.99 9.31 17.21
N LYS A 141 -1.73 8.20 17.00
CA LYS A 141 -1.39 6.88 17.52
C LYS A 141 -0.67 6.04 16.46
N GLN A 142 0.62 6.26 16.39
CA GLN A 142 1.54 5.61 15.47
C GLN A 142 1.44 4.07 15.52
N SER A 143 1.19 3.50 16.71
CA SER A 143 1.02 2.06 16.93
C SER A 143 -0.13 1.43 16.15
N VAL A 144 -1.26 2.13 16.01
CA VAL A 144 -2.43 1.62 15.26
C VAL A 144 -2.22 1.77 13.77
N GLN A 145 -1.64 2.89 13.32
CA GLN A 145 -1.37 3.12 11.90
C GLN A 145 -0.34 2.16 11.33
N SER A 146 0.72 1.90 12.08
CA SER A 146 1.81 1.01 11.65
C SER A 146 1.44 -0.47 11.73
N ALA A 147 0.40 -0.82 12.49
CA ALA A 147 -0.04 -2.21 12.63
C ALA A 147 -0.69 -2.75 11.35
N VAL A 148 -1.36 -1.91 10.57
CA VAL A 148 -2.03 -2.33 9.33
C VAL A 148 -1.03 -2.36 8.19
N THR A 149 -0.84 -3.54 7.59
CA THR A 149 0.12 -3.75 6.51
C THR A 149 -0.55 -3.82 5.14
N PRO A 150 0.18 -3.61 4.03
CA PRO A 150 -0.33 -3.88 2.69
C PRO A 150 -0.87 -5.31 2.54
N PHE A 151 -0.25 -6.28 3.19
CA PHE A 151 -0.68 -7.68 3.16
C PHE A 151 -2.02 -7.91 3.84
N ASP A 152 -2.38 -7.14 4.87
CA ASP A 152 -3.69 -7.22 5.51
C ASP A 152 -4.77 -6.75 4.53
N PHE A 153 -4.52 -5.65 3.81
CA PHE A 153 -5.40 -5.23 2.72
C PHE A 153 -5.55 -6.32 1.66
N MET A 154 -4.44 -6.83 1.13
CA MET A 154 -4.46 -7.90 0.12
C MET A 154 -5.25 -9.11 0.60
N ALA A 155 -4.99 -9.57 1.81
CA ALA A 155 -5.66 -10.74 2.37
C ALA A 155 -7.17 -10.54 2.50
N ILE A 156 -7.63 -9.36 2.96
CA ILE A 156 -9.07 -9.05 3.10
C ILE A 156 -9.77 -9.08 1.74
N PHE A 157 -9.14 -8.56 0.69
CA PHE A 157 -9.69 -8.58 -0.67
C PHE A 157 -9.47 -9.91 -1.40
N GLY A 158 -8.82 -10.88 -0.76
CA GLY A 158 -8.61 -12.21 -1.33
C GLY A 158 -7.50 -12.28 -2.36
N LEU A 159 -6.58 -11.32 -2.31
CA LEU A 159 -5.36 -11.34 -3.09
C LEU A 159 -4.31 -12.15 -2.33
N GLU A 160 -3.80 -13.17 -2.96
CA GLU A 160 -2.75 -13.99 -2.38
C GLU A 160 -1.39 -13.38 -2.74
N ARG A 161 -0.49 -13.36 -1.78
CA ARG A 161 0.91 -13.07 -2.06
C ARG A 161 1.46 -14.17 -2.97
N ALA A 162 2.09 -13.80 -4.08
CA ALA A 162 2.88 -14.77 -4.83
C ALA A 162 4.02 -15.32 -3.94
N PRO A 163 4.44 -16.57 -4.12
CA PRO A 163 5.51 -17.14 -3.33
C PRO A 163 6.76 -16.28 -3.43
N GLU A 164 7.37 -16.09 -2.29
CA GLU A 164 8.55 -15.28 -1.94
C GLU A 164 9.25 -14.53 -3.07
N ASP A 165 9.21 -13.20 -2.96
CA ASP A 165 10.06 -12.33 -3.72
C ASP A 165 11.53 -12.56 -3.32
N PRO A 166 12.40 -13.04 -4.22
CA PRO A 166 13.80 -13.30 -3.92
C PRO A 166 14.58 -12.01 -3.57
N TYR A 167 13.97 -10.83 -3.77
CA TYR A 167 14.60 -9.53 -3.56
C TYR A 167 14.22 -8.86 -2.23
N CYS A 168 13.43 -9.52 -1.37
CA CYS A 168 13.09 -9.02 -0.05
C CYS A 168 14.22 -9.26 0.96
N GLY A 169 14.60 -8.24 1.73
CA GLY A 169 15.44 -8.41 2.91
C GLY A 169 16.86 -7.89 2.81
N VAL A 170 17.85 -8.74 3.14
CA VAL A 170 19.28 -8.34 3.30
C VAL A 170 19.87 -7.70 2.03
N GLU A 171 19.46 -8.18 0.86
CA GLU A 171 19.94 -7.66 -0.42
C GLU A 171 19.47 -6.22 -0.67
N HIS A 172 18.28 -5.87 -0.20
CA HIS A 172 17.79 -4.49 -0.26
C HIS A 172 18.76 -3.52 0.44
N GLN A 173 19.21 -3.87 1.65
CA GLN A 173 20.12 -3.02 2.43
C GLN A 173 21.48 -2.81 1.74
N ARG A 174 21.97 -3.82 1.03
CA ARG A 174 23.22 -3.73 0.26
C ARG A 174 23.11 -2.79 -0.94
N LEU A 175 21.92 -2.73 -1.53
CA LEU A 175 21.69 -1.99 -2.78
C LEU A 175 21.25 -0.54 -2.57
N ALA A 176 20.64 -0.22 -1.45
CA ALA A 176 20.15 1.11 -1.14
C ALA A 176 21.23 2.21 -1.31
N PRO A 177 22.48 2.03 -0.83
CA PRO A 177 23.54 3.01 -1.06
C PRO A 177 23.87 3.23 -2.55
N LEU A 178 23.85 2.16 -3.35
CA LEU A 178 24.11 2.24 -4.80
C LEU A 178 22.96 2.90 -5.55
N ALA A 179 21.73 2.65 -5.11
CA ALA A 179 20.55 3.30 -5.64
C ALA A 179 20.57 4.82 -5.36
N ALA A 180 21.04 5.24 -4.18
CA ALA A 180 21.23 6.65 -3.85
C ALA A 180 22.32 7.30 -4.73
N GLU A 181 23.40 6.59 -5.06
CA GLU A 181 24.42 7.09 -6.00
C GLU A 181 23.88 7.23 -7.43
N LEU A 182 23.05 6.29 -7.89
CA LEU A 182 22.37 6.43 -9.18
C LEU A 182 21.40 7.59 -9.21
N LEU A 183 20.67 7.82 -8.10
CA LEU A 183 19.81 8.98 -7.95
C LEU A 183 20.61 10.28 -8.08
N ALA A 184 21.75 10.38 -7.39
CA ALA A 184 22.62 11.54 -7.48
C ALA A 184 23.11 11.75 -8.93
N ALA A 185 23.54 10.68 -9.61
CA ALA A 185 23.94 10.76 -11.01
C ALA A 185 22.80 11.19 -11.94
N ALA A 186 21.57 10.72 -11.69
CA ALA A 186 20.39 11.10 -12.48
C ALA A 186 20.04 12.59 -12.34
N ILE A 187 20.30 13.17 -11.16
CA ILE A 187 20.02 14.59 -10.88
C ILE A 187 21.17 15.49 -11.38
N ASP A 188 22.39 15.15 -11.00
CA ASP A 188 23.55 16.02 -11.20
C ASP A 188 24.17 15.86 -12.59
N HIS A 189 23.95 14.69 -13.25
CA HIS A 189 24.45 14.34 -14.57
C HIS A 189 23.38 13.68 -15.45
N PRO A 190 22.28 14.36 -15.76
CA PRO A 190 21.11 13.78 -16.43
C PRO A 190 21.43 13.20 -17.82
N GLU A 191 22.41 13.74 -18.53
CA GLU A 191 22.83 13.22 -19.85
C GLU A 191 23.54 11.88 -19.72
N ASP A 192 24.47 11.77 -18.76
CA ASP A 192 25.18 10.52 -18.47
C ASP A 192 24.18 9.42 -18.03
N TYR A 193 23.21 9.79 -17.22
CA TYR A 193 22.17 8.87 -16.79
C TYR A 193 21.26 8.44 -17.96
N ARG A 194 20.87 9.36 -18.85
CA ARG A 194 20.10 9.06 -20.05
C ARG A 194 20.87 8.12 -21.00
N GLU A 195 22.15 8.37 -21.20
CA GLU A 195 23.00 7.52 -22.02
C GLU A 195 23.17 6.12 -21.41
N LEU A 196 23.37 6.03 -20.08
CA LEU A 196 23.39 4.74 -19.38
C LEU A 196 22.13 3.94 -19.69
N ARG A 197 20.96 4.55 -19.62
CA ARG A 197 19.69 3.88 -19.88
C ARG A 197 19.57 3.39 -21.31
N ARG A 198 20.01 4.21 -22.27
CA ARG A 198 20.08 3.81 -23.69
C ARG A 198 20.95 2.58 -23.88
N ILE A 199 22.10 2.53 -23.23
CA ILE A 199 23.05 1.42 -23.29
C ILE A 199 22.42 0.15 -22.67
N LEU A 200 21.81 0.26 -21.50
CA LEU A 200 21.17 -0.88 -20.81
C LEU A 200 19.96 -1.40 -21.58
N GLY A 201 19.16 -0.51 -22.17
CA GLY A 201 18.05 -0.87 -23.05
C GLY A 201 18.51 -1.64 -24.29
N ALA A 202 19.60 -1.22 -24.91
CA ALA A 202 20.20 -1.91 -26.04
C ALA A 202 20.81 -3.27 -25.64
N ALA A 203 21.47 -3.36 -24.48
CA ALA A 203 22.03 -4.61 -23.95
C ALA A 203 20.98 -5.67 -23.63
N ARG A 204 19.80 -5.27 -23.16
CA ARG A 204 18.67 -6.17 -22.92
C ARG A 204 18.14 -6.85 -24.18
N LEU A 205 18.30 -6.22 -25.32
CA LEU A 205 17.91 -6.78 -26.61
C LEU A 205 18.97 -7.78 -27.16
N GLN A 206 20.15 -7.82 -26.54
CA GLN A 206 21.19 -8.77 -26.87
C GLN A 206 21.12 -9.99 -25.96
N THR A 207 21.18 -11.17 -26.52
CA THR A 207 21.05 -12.46 -25.80
C THR A 207 22.13 -12.68 -24.74
N ASP A 208 23.25 -11.93 -24.77
CA ASP A 208 24.36 -12.10 -23.84
C ASP A 208 24.51 -10.99 -22.80
N GLY A 209 23.67 -9.94 -22.84
CA GLY A 209 23.65 -8.85 -21.86
C GLY A 209 24.98 -8.09 -21.70
N ARG A 210 25.84 -8.09 -22.69
CA ARG A 210 27.18 -7.49 -22.62
C ARG A 210 27.16 -6.01 -22.95
N VAL A 211 27.90 -5.23 -22.15
CA VAL A 211 28.15 -3.80 -22.38
C VAL A 211 29.63 -3.52 -22.28
N ALA A 212 30.20 -2.82 -23.27
CA ALA A 212 31.58 -2.38 -23.17
C ALA A 212 31.78 -1.38 -22.03
N THR A 213 32.72 -1.62 -21.13
CA THR A 213 32.98 -0.75 -19.96
C THR A 213 33.30 0.69 -20.38
N ALA A 214 33.99 0.84 -21.54
CA ALA A 214 34.31 2.14 -22.11
C ALA A 214 33.08 2.95 -22.51
N SER A 215 31.97 2.29 -22.81
CA SER A 215 30.69 2.95 -23.15
C SER A 215 29.90 3.44 -21.95
N ILE A 216 30.27 3.02 -20.71
CA ILE A 216 29.60 3.45 -19.52
C ILE A 216 29.95 4.91 -19.19
N PRO A 217 28.99 5.82 -19.10
CA PRO A 217 29.23 7.22 -18.83
C PRO A 217 30.02 7.44 -17.52
N PRO A 218 30.93 8.45 -17.51
CA PRO A 218 31.83 8.68 -16.37
C PRO A 218 31.15 8.82 -15.01
N ALA A 219 30.04 9.56 -14.94
CA ALA A 219 29.34 9.82 -13.68
C ALA A 219 28.76 8.56 -13.02
N VAL A 220 28.45 7.52 -13.81
CA VAL A 220 27.83 6.26 -13.30
C VAL A 220 28.82 5.10 -13.17
N ARG A 221 30.06 5.23 -13.69
CA ARG A 221 31.12 4.20 -13.55
C ARG A 221 31.38 3.74 -12.12
N PRO A 222 31.44 4.64 -11.11
CA PRO A 222 31.67 4.23 -9.72
C PRO A 222 30.61 3.25 -9.21
N VAL A 223 29.34 3.42 -9.61
CA VAL A 223 28.25 2.51 -9.24
C VAL A 223 28.51 1.13 -9.83
N PHE A 224 28.88 1.04 -11.12
CA PHE A 224 29.20 -0.24 -11.74
C PHE A 224 30.43 -0.92 -11.11
N ALA A 225 31.46 -0.16 -10.74
CA ALA A 225 32.61 -0.70 -10.05
C ALA A 225 32.26 -1.30 -8.68
N LYS A 226 31.30 -0.71 -7.99
CA LYS A 226 30.79 -1.22 -6.70
C LYS A 226 29.88 -2.43 -6.89
N LEU A 227 28.98 -2.40 -7.88
CA LEU A 227 28.14 -3.54 -8.25
C LEU A 227 28.99 -4.76 -8.59
N GLY A 228 30.11 -4.57 -9.31
CA GLY A 228 31.04 -5.63 -9.67
C GLY A 228 31.75 -6.29 -8.49
N LYS A 229 31.74 -5.66 -7.29
CA LYS A 229 32.26 -6.24 -6.05
C LYS A 229 31.22 -7.10 -5.30
N ILE A 230 29.98 -7.03 -5.69
CA ILE A 230 28.91 -7.86 -5.14
C ILE A 230 28.96 -9.20 -5.90
N GLU A 231 29.22 -10.30 -5.20
CA GLU A 231 29.39 -11.62 -5.80
C GLU A 231 28.29 -11.98 -6.81
N GLY A 232 28.69 -12.36 -8.01
CA GLY A 232 27.80 -12.84 -9.06
C GLY A 232 27.05 -11.76 -9.85
N TRP A 233 27.20 -10.49 -9.49
CA TRP A 233 26.35 -9.42 -10.04
C TRP A 233 26.82 -8.86 -11.37
N ILE A 234 28.10 -8.46 -11.46
CA ILE A 234 28.71 -7.96 -12.67
C ILE A 234 30.06 -8.63 -12.84
N ARG A 235 30.26 -9.27 -13.98
CA ARG A 235 31.54 -9.84 -14.33
C ARG A 235 32.26 -8.87 -15.28
N ILE A 236 33.34 -8.28 -14.79
CA ILE A 236 34.24 -7.50 -15.66
C ILE A 236 35.27 -8.49 -16.20
N ASP A 237 35.27 -8.74 -17.49
CA ASP A 237 36.29 -9.57 -18.13
C ASP A 237 37.56 -8.76 -18.45
N ARG A 238 38.61 -9.47 -18.92
CA ARG A 238 39.88 -8.85 -19.30
C ARG A 238 39.75 -7.92 -20.52
N GLN A 239 38.61 -7.95 -21.22
CA GLN A 239 38.35 -7.13 -22.43
C GLN A 239 37.53 -5.87 -22.09
N SER A 240 37.44 -5.50 -20.80
CA SER A 240 36.66 -4.34 -20.38
C SER A 240 35.16 -4.43 -20.72
N THR A 241 34.61 -5.63 -20.66
CA THR A 241 33.19 -5.87 -20.91
C THR A 241 32.48 -6.14 -19.56
N VAL A 242 31.36 -5.49 -19.38
CA VAL A 242 30.48 -5.67 -18.23
C VAL A 242 29.31 -6.57 -18.61
N PHE A 243 29.10 -7.64 -17.87
CA PHE A 243 27.92 -8.48 -18.04
C PHE A 243 26.83 -7.96 -17.10
N CYS A 244 25.84 -7.33 -17.67
CA CYS A 244 24.67 -6.84 -16.92
C CYS A 244 23.61 -7.93 -16.77
N GLY A 245 23.95 -9.12 -16.36
CA GLY A 245 23.09 -10.26 -16.06
C GLY A 245 21.79 -10.42 -16.89
N ALA A 246 21.32 -11.64 -17.08
CA ALA A 246 19.95 -11.88 -17.56
C ALA A 246 18.94 -11.27 -16.58
N GLY A 247 17.75 -10.91 -17.04
CA GLY A 247 16.71 -10.20 -16.26
C GLY A 247 16.31 -10.84 -14.93
N ASP A 248 16.65 -12.10 -14.72
CA ASP A 248 16.34 -12.88 -13.51
C ASP A 248 17.38 -12.71 -12.39
N THR A 249 18.43 -11.92 -12.60
CA THR A 249 19.43 -11.64 -11.58
C THR A 249 19.12 -10.35 -10.84
N LEU A 250 19.54 -10.26 -9.58
CA LEU A 250 19.41 -9.06 -8.74
C LEU A 250 20.08 -7.82 -9.42
N ALA A 251 21.19 -8.01 -10.14
CA ALA A 251 21.82 -6.98 -10.93
C ALA A 251 20.94 -6.54 -12.12
N GLY A 252 20.34 -7.50 -12.80
CA GLY A 252 19.38 -7.23 -13.88
C GLY A 252 18.18 -6.45 -13.39
N PHE A 253 17.59 -6.82 -12.26
CA PHE A 253 16.54 -6.06 -11.60
C PHE A 253 16.98 -4.63 -11.29
N PHE A 254 18.09 -4.46 -10.57
CA PHE A 254 18.61 -3.15 -10.19
C PHE A 254 18.82 -2.24 -11.41
N LEU A 255 19.55 -2.72 -12.41
CA LEU A 255 19.87 -1.97 -13.61
C LEU A 255 18.65 -1.73 -14.50
N SER A 256 17.62 -2.56 -14.38
CA SER A 256 16.39 -2.40 -15.17
C SER A 256 15.45 -1.33 -14.64
N GLY A 257 15.72 -0.79 -13.47
CA GLY A 257 14.90 0.24 -12.86
C GLY A 257 14.57 -0.01 -11.38
N GLY A 258 14.84 -1.19 -10.87
CA GLY A 258 14.61 -1.55 -9.46
C GLY A 258 15.34 -0.63 -8.46
N TRP A 259 16.43 0.03 -8.88
CA TRP A 259 17.08 1.06 -8.07
C TRP A 259 16.10 2.20 -7.68
N LEU A 260 15.16 2.55 -8.57
CA LEU A 260 14.17 3.58 -8.27
C LEU A 260 13.20 3.11 -7.18
N GLU A 261 12.75 1.87 -7.25
CA GLU A 261 11.91 1.26 -6.21
C GLU A 261 12.60 1.28 -4.85
N LEU A 262 13.90 0.98 -4.83
CA LEU A 262 14.71 0.98 -3.62
C LEU A 262 14.80 2.38 -2.99
N VAL A 263 15.13 3.42 -3.77
CA VAL A 263 15.23 4.79 -3.24
C VAL A 263 13.86 5.33 -2.81
N VAL A 264 12.79 5.01 -3.54
CA VAL A 264 11.43 5.37 -3.16
C VAL A 264 11.05 4.71 -1.83
N ALA A 265 11.30 3.40 -1.70
CA ALA A 265 11.02 2.68 -0.46
C ALA A 265 11.84 3.22 0.72
N ASP A 266 13.13 3.54 0.51
CA ASP A 266 13.98 4.11 1.56
C ASP A 266 13.54 5.53 1.98
N ALA A 267 13.16 6.37 1.01
CA ALA A 267 12.61 7.68 1.31
C ALA A 267 11.32 7.57 2.15
N LEU A 268 10.45 6.60 1.82
CA LEU A 268 9.23 6.35 2.59
C LEU A 268 9.52 5.77 3.98
N ARG A 269 10.49 4.86 4.13
CA ARG A 269 10.89 4.34 5.45
C ARG A 269 11.43 5.45 6.37
N ARG A 270 12.09 6.45 5.83
CA ARG A 270 12.53 7.64 6.60
C ARG A 270 11.36 8.49 7.05
N ALA A 271 10.37 8.68 6.19
CA ALA A 271 9.16 9.44 6.51
C ALA A 271 8.22 8.69 7.46
N LEU A 272 8.20 7.36 7.38
CA LEU A 272 7.27 6.46 8.04
C LEU A 272 8.02 5.29 8.71
N PRO A 273 8.86 5.55 9.74
CA PRO A 273 9.79 4.55 10.29
C PRO A 273 9.09 3.32 10.88
N ASP A 274 7.85 3.48 11.36
CA ASP A 274 7.11 2.39 12.00
C ASP A 274 6.12 1.69 11.04
N HIS A 275 6.04 2.14 9.78
CA HIS A 275 5.13 1.55 8.80
C HIS A 275 5.83 0.45 7.99
N THR A 276 5.04 -0.54 7.58
CA THR A 276 5.52 -1.56 6.65
C THR A 276 5.54 -0.99 5.23
N ILE A 277 6.73 -0.80 4.70
CA ILE A 277 6.95 -0.43 3.28
C ILE A 277 7.37 -1.70 2.55
N GLN A 278 6.47 -2.20 1.71
CA GLN A 278 6.69 -3.40 0.91
C GLN A 278 7.21 -3.02 -0.48
N THR A 279 8.23 -3.73 -0.96
CA THR A 279 8.77 -3.57 -2.32
C THR A 279 8.53 -4.83 -3.13
N ASN A 280 8.44 -4.69 -4.44
CA ASN A 280 8.36 -5.79 -5.41
C ASN A 280 7.33 -6.86 -4.99
N CYS A 281 6.10 -6.41 -4.77
CA CYS A 281 5.04 -7.25 -4.25
C CYS A 281 4.22 -7.81 -5.42
N SER A 282 4.45 -9.06 -5.76
CA SER A 282 3.63 -9.76 -6.73
C SER A 282 2.36 -10.29 -6.09
N THR A 283 1.23 -10.05 -6.72
CA THR A 283 -0.07 -10.56 -6.31
C THR A 283 -0.72 -11.36 -7.41
N ALA A 284 -1.38 -12.44 -7.02
CA ALA A 284 -2.18 -13.24 -7.91
C ALA A 284 -3.66 -13.18 -7.50
N TRP A 285 -4.56 -13.03 -8.46
CA TRP A 285 -6.01 -13.03 -8.21
C TRP A 285 -6.80 -13.82 -9.23
N GLY A 286 -8.06 -14.12 -8.88
CA GLY A 286 -8.98 -14.85 -9.71
C GLY A 286 -8.95 -16.38 -9.49
N ARG A 287 -10.04 -17.05 -9.89
CA ARG A 287 -10.27 -18.49 -9.62
C ARG A 287 -9.18 -19.44 -10.13
N LYS A 288 -8.32 -19.01 -11.02
CA LYS A 288 -7.24 -19.83 -11.61
C LYS A 288 -5.86 -19.19 -11.49
N ARG A 289 -5.66 -18.18 -10.59
CA ARG A 289 -4.41 -17.43 -10.46
C ARG A 289 -3.86 -16.94 -11.81
N ARG A 290 -4.74 -16.55 -12.74
CA ARG A 290 -4.37 -16.21 -14.12
C ARG A 290 -3.99 -14.75 -14.31
N ALA A 291 -4.33 -13.90 -13.36
CA ALA A 291 -3.95 -12.51 -13.40
C ALA A 291 -2.92 -12.29 -12.30
N GLU A 292 -1.75 -11.87 -12.68
CA GLU A 292 -0.68 -11.47 -11.79
C GLU A 292 -0.40 -10.00 -12.03
N ALA A 293 -0.22 -9.25 -10.96
CA ALA A 293 0.30 -7.90 -11.03
C ALA A 293 1.39 -7.71 -9.99
N GLU A 294 2.36 -6.95 -10.38
CA GLU A 294 3.46 -6.52 -9.57
C GLU A 294 3.22 -5.09 -9.12
N MET A 295 3.40 -4.85 -7.83
CA MET A 295 3.41 -3.53 -7.23
C MET A 295 4.85 -3.23 -6.84
N ASP A 296 5.39 -2.18 -7.42
CA ASP A 296 6.80 -1.84 -7.25
C ASP A 296 7.06 -1.41 -5.79
N VAL A 297 6.15 -0.58 -5.21
CA VAL A 297 6.16 -0.24 -3.78
C VAL A 297 4.72 -0.15 -3.26
N ALA A 298 4.46 -0.68 -2.07
CA ALA A 298 3.16 -0.59 -1.41
C ALA A 298 3.30 -0.25 0.08
N PHE A 299 2.41 0.58 0.60
CA PHE A 299 2.32 0.90 2.02
C PHE A 299 0.91 1.35 2.41
N VAL A 300 0.61 1.27 3.70
CA VAL A 300 -0.66 1.79 4.25
C VAL A 300 -0.37 3.05 5.03
N TYR A 301 -1.08 4.12 4.72
CA TYR A 301 -1.00 5.37 5.45
C TYR A 301 -2.39 5.99 5.60
N LYS A 302 -2.76 6.39 6.80
CA LYS A 302 -4.11 6.91 7.14
C LYS A 302 -5.23 6.02 6.60
N ASN A 303 -5.08 4.69 6.78
CA ASN A 303 -6.02 3.67 6.32
C ASN A 303 -6.31 3.65 4.81
N ALA A 304 -5.45 4.23 4.03
CA ALA A 304 -5.44 4.07 2.58
C ALA A 304 -4.24 3.24 2.14
N LEU A 305 -4.45 2.33 1.22
CA LEU A 305 -3.40 1.55 0.58
C LEU A 305 -2.82 2.36 -0.58
N TYR A 306 -1.57 2.74 -0.46
CA TYR A 306 -0.81 3.36 -1.54
C TYR A 306 -0.13 2.28 -2.36
N LEU A 307 -0.39 2.30 -3.65
CA LEU A 307 0.24 1.42 -4.63
C LEU A 307 1.05 2.28 -5.58
N LEU A 308 2.36 2.08 -5.59
CA LEU A 308 3.26 2.86 -6.44
C LEU A 308 3.78 1.99 -7.57
N SER A 309 3.71 2.52 -8.78
CA SER A 309 4.38 1.95 -9.94
C SER A 309 5.55 2.84 -10.34
N CYS A 310 6.78 2.30 -10.24
CA CYS A 310 8.02 3.00 -10.48
C CYS A 310 8.52 2.71 -11.91
N LYS A 311 8.68 3.76 -12.70
CA LYS A 311 9.17 3.63 -14.09
C LYS A 311 10.40 4.47 -14.30
N ASN A 312 11.42 3.79 -14.76
CA ASN A 312 12.74 4.37 -14.96
C ASN A 312 12.99 4.75 -16.46
N ASP A 313 11.97 4.73 -17.30
CA ASP A 313 12.11 4.88 -18.74
C ASP A 313 11.16 5.88 -19.37
N HIS A 314 11.46 6.34 -20.59
CA HIS A 314 10.49 7.00 -21.42
C HIS A 314 9.31 6.07 -21.67
N LEU A 315 8.14 6.51 -21.31
CA LEU A 315 6.93 5.74 -21.50
C LEU A 315 6.54 5.80 -22.97
N THR A 316 6.52 4.64 -23.61
CA THR A 316 6.02 4.48 -24.98
C THR A 316 4.56 4.04 -24.95
N ASP A 317 3.93 3.90 -26.12
CA ASP A 317 2.56 3.37 -26.22
C ASP A 317 2.40 1.95 -25.62
N ARG A 318 3.49 1.20 -25.53
CA ARG A 318 3.53 -0.10 -24.84
C ARG A 318 3.25 0.00 -23.33
N PHE A 319 3.28 1.20 -22.79
CA PHE A 319 2.98 1.45 -21.38
C PHE A 319 1.46 1.48 -21.07
N PHE A 320 0.61 1.78 -22.05
CA PHE A 320 -0.84 1.83 -21.81
C PHE A 320 -1.41 0.50 -21.25
N PRO A 321 -1.06 -0.68 -21.80
CA PRO A 321 -1.50 -1.94 -21.18
C PRO A 321 -1.05 -2.13 -19.74
N HIS A 322 0.08 -1.52 -19.35
CA HIS A 322 0.52 -1.54 -17.96
C HIS A 322 -0.37 -0.66 -17.07
N LEU A 323 -0.73 0.54 -17.50
CA LEU A 323 -1.70 1.38 -16.79
C LEU A 323 -3.07 0.70 -16.68
N ASP A 324 -3.53 0.02 -17.72
CA ASP A 324 -4.78 -0.74 -17.71
C ASP A 324 -4.77 -1.86 -16.66
N ARG A 325 -3.67 -2.60 -16.56
CA ARG A 325 -3.48 -3.62 -15.51
C ARG A 325 -3.40 -3.00 -14.12
N PHE A 326 -2.69 -1.89 -13.98
CA PHE A 326 -2.55 -1.19 -12.71
C PHE A 326 -3.90 -0.68 -12.23
N ARG A 327 -4.73 -0.10 -13.11
CA ARG A 327 -6.10 0.25 -12.81
C ARG A 327 -6.95 -0.96 -12.40
N ALA A 328 -6.88 -2.06 -13.18
CA ALA A 328 -7.64 -3.27 -12.86
C ALA A 328 -7.28 -3.79 -11.46
N LEU A 329 -6.00 -3.80 -11.10
CA LEU A 329 -5.54 -4.17 -9.77
C LEU A 329 -6.13 -3.24 -8.68
N THR A 330 -6.10 -1.93 -8.89
CA THR A 330 -6.63 -0.97 -7.91
C THR A 330 -8.13 -1.09 -7.70
N ALA A 331 -8.88 -1.44 -8.75
CA ALA A 331 -10.31 -1.68 -8.66
C ALA A 331 -10.65 -2.89 -7.76
N GLU A 332 -9.81 -3.93 -7.74
CA GLU A 332 -9.99 -5.09 -6.85
C GLU A 332 -9.90 -4.73 -5.37
N PHE A 333 -9.11 -3.72 -5.00
CA PHE A 333 -8.98 -3.22 -3.61
C PHE A 333 -10.07 -2.22 -3.21
N GLY A 334 -10.96 -1.84 -4.12
CA GLY A 334 -11.94 -0.78 -3.90
C GLY A 334 -11.32 0.62 -4.06
N GLU A 335 -11.83 1.37 -5.02
CA GLU A 335 -11.31 2.67 -5.46
C GLU A 335 -11.22 3.71 -4.32
N SER A 336 -12.16 3.68 -3.36
CA SER A 336 -12.18 4.64 -2.26
C SER A 336 -10.99 4.51 -1.29
N ARG A 337 -10.34 3.34 -1.25
CA ARG A 337 -9.29 3.01 -0.27
C ARG A 337 -7.92 2.83 -0.87
N THR A 338 -7.83 2.78 -2.16
CA THR A 338 -6.57 2.60 -2.86
C THR A 338 -6.15 3.93 -3.48
N ARG A 339 -4.87 4.21 -3.38
CA ARG A 339 -4.23 5.40 -3.93
C ARG A 339 -3.14 4.98 -4.91
N PRO A 340 -3.50 4.69 -6.15
CA PRO A 340 -2.51 4.35 -7.17
C PRO A 340 -1.73 5.59 -7.59
N VAL A 341 -0.41 5.47 -7.64
CA VAL A 341 0.47 6.55 -8.10
C VAL A 341 1.54 6.00 -9.04
N LEU A 342 1.70 6.65 -10.18
CA LEU A 342 2.78 6.43 -11.12
C LEU A 342 3.95 7.35 -10.79
N LEU A 343 5.11 6.76 -10.59
CA LEU A 343 6.37 7.47 -10.40
C LEU A 343 7.29 7.22 -11.61
N SER A 344 7.73 8.28 -12.27
CA SER A 344 8.58 8.15 -13.46
C SER A 344 9.80 9.07 -13.37
N THR A 345 10.99 8.55 -13.67
CA THR A 345 12.19 9.40 -13.79
C THR A 345 12.19 10.25 -15.06
N ALA A 346 11.44 9.86 -16.08
CA ALA A 346 11.22 10.65 -17.28
C ALA A 346 9.95 11.50 -17.15
N GLU A 347 9.94 12.65 -17.81
CA GLU A 347 8.72 13.46 -17.94
C GLU A 347 7.65 12.69 -18.72
N LEU A 348 6.41 12.82 -18.27
CA LEU A 348 5.26 12.22 -18.92
C LEU A 348 4.78 13.10 -20.07
N GLU A 349 4.49 12.47 -21.20
CA GLU A 349 3.79 13.15 -22.29
C GLU A 349 2.32 13.41 -21.92
N LYS A 350 1.69 14.44 -22.49
CA LYS A 350 0.29 14.80 -22.24
C LYS A 350 -0.68 13.61 -22.34
N ARG A 351 -0.46 12.69 -23.30
CA ARG A 351 -1.31 11.50 -23.48
C ARG A 351 -1.23 10.54 -22.28
N HIS A 352 -0.05 10.40 -21.64
CA HIS A 352 0.12 9.59 -20.45
C HIS A 352 -0.57 10.23 -19.25
N ILE A 353 -0.40 11.54 -19.08
CA ILE A 353 -1.08 12.32 -18.04
C ILE A 353 -2.61 12.20 -18.16
N HIS A 354 -3.17 12.41 -19.37
CA HIS A 354 -4.61 12.25 -19.59
C HIS A 354 -5.09 10.83 -19.28
N ARG A 355 -4.28 9.80 -19.53
CA ARG A 355 -4.65 8.43 -19.21
C ARG A 355 -4.62 8.19 -17.69
N CYS A 356 -3.63 8.72 -16.98
CA CYS A 356 -3.56 8.68 -15.53
C CYS A 356 -4.79 9.38 -14.91
N ASP A 357 -5.12 10.58 -15.39
CA ASP A 357 -6.30 11.33 -14.93
C ASP A 357 -7.60 10.53 -15.15
N ALA A 358 -7.78 9.95 -16.35
CA ALA A 358 -8.96 9.12 -16.67
C ALA A 358 -9.09 7.86 -15.80
N TYR A 359 -7.99 7.40 -15.21
CA TYR A 359 -7.93 6.22 -14.36
C TYR A 359 -7.81 6.55 -12.86
N GLU A 360 -7.88 7.83 -12.51
CA GLU A 360 -7.68 8.31 -11.14
C GLU A 360 -6.32 7.87 -10.54
N ILE A 361 -5.32 7.72 -11.39
CA ILE A 361 -3.94 7.42 -11.01
C ILE A 361 -3.21 8.74 -10.80
N GLY A 362 -2.74 9.00 -9.58
CA GLY A 362 -1.82 10.11 -9.30
C GLY A 362 -0.51 9.94 -10.06
N GLU A 363 0.19 11.05 -10.39
CA GLU A 363 1.48 10.94 -11.06
C GLU A 363 2.49 11.96 -10.53
N ILE A 364 3.73 11.52 -10.40
CA ILE A 364 4.90 12.38 -10.14
C ILE A 364 5.99 11.95 -11.10
N SER A 365 6.52 12.88 -11.90
CA SER A 365 7.43 12.51 -12.97
C SER A 365 8.58 13.51 -13.16
N GLY A 366 9.60 13.07 -13.87
CA GLY A 366 10.75 13.86 -14.29
C GLY A 366 11.55 14.44 -13.11
N PRO A 367 12.07 15.67 -13.26
CA PRO A 367 12.87 16.32 -12.23
C PRO A 367 12.15 16.50 -10.89
N THR A 368 10.82 16.65 -10.90
CA THR A 368 10.02 16.78 -9.69
C THR A 368 10.14 15.55 -8.80
N LEU A 369 10.01 14.35 -9.35
CA LEU A 369 10.19 13.11 -8.60
C LEU A 369 11.59 13.00 -8.00
N LEU A 370 12.61 13.22 -8.83
CA LEU A 370 14.01 13.10 -8.41
C LEU A 370 14.35 14.08 -7.28
N LEU A 371 13.86 15.31 -7.36
CA LEU A 371 14.05 16.32 -6.31
C LEU A 371 13.32 15.96 -5.01
N LEU A 372 12.08 15.46 -5.07
CA LEU A 372 11.35 15.02 -3.88
C LEU A 372 12.07 13.87 -3.17
N ILE A 373 12.57 12.89 -3.93
CA ILE A 373 13.35 11.79 -3.35
C ILE A 373 14.65 12.34 -2.73
N ARG A 374 15.40 13.20 -3.43
CA ARG A 374 16.65 13.81 -2.89
C ARG A 374 16.39 14.58 -1.60
N ARG A 375 15.34 15.39 -1.54
CA ARG A 375 14.94 16.13 -0.33
C ARG A 375 14.62 15.19 0.83
N SER A 376 13.99 14.04 0.56
CA SER A 376 13.69 13.04 1.57
C SER A 376 14.93 12.38 2.19
N PHE A 377 16.06 12.38 1.48
CA PHE A 377 17.36 11.95 2.03
C PHE A 377 18.11 13.06 2.79
N GLY A 378 17.69 14.32 2.63
CA GLY A 378 18.27 15.51 3.27
C GLY A 378 17.45 16.01 4.46
N GLU A 379 17.08 17.27 4.39
CA GLU A 379 16.45 18.01 5.50
C GLU A 379 14.93 17.79 5.63
N GLU A 380 14.29 17.22 4.61
CA GLU A 380 12.83 17.01 4.58
C GLU A 380 12.48 15.53 4.40
N PRO A 381 12.59 14.69 5.43
CA PRO A 381 12.36 13.25 5.32
C PRO A 381 10.98 12.88 4.74
N ASP A 382 10.00 13.74 4.89
CA ASP A 382 8.62 13.55 4.42
C ASP A 382 8.31 14.20 3.04
N ALA A 383 9.32 14.72 2.33
CA ALA A 383 9.10 15.43 1.06
C ALA A 383 8.38 14.56 0.01
N LEU A 384 8.83 13.33 -0.20
CA LEU A 384 8.19 12.40 -1.12
C LEU A 384 6.78 12.04 -0.66
N LEU A 385 6.59 11.75 0.63
CA LEU A 385 5.27 11.43 1.19
C LEU A 385 4.29 12.58 0.97
N LYS A 386 4.69 13.83 1.22
CA LYS A 386 3.87 15.02 0.96
C LYS A 386 3.48 15.13 -0.52
N GLY A 387 4.43 14.88 -1.42
CA GLY A 387 4.17 14.82 -2.85
C GLY A 387 3.11 13.77 -3.20
N LEU A 388 3.25 12.56 -2.70
CA LEU A 388 2.28 11.47 -2.89
C LEU A 388 0.88 11.84 -2.36
N LEU A 389 0.80 12.43 -1.18
CA LEU A 389 -0.46 12.88 -0.58
C LEU A 389 -1.15 13.96 -1.40
N THR A 390 -0.39 14.80 -2.09
CA THR A 390 -0.92 15.86 -2.94
C THR A 390 -1.56 15.30 -4.21
N VAL A 391 -0.87 14.40 -4.90
CA VAL A 391 -1.37 13.85 -6.17
C VAL A 391 -2.46 12.78 -5.98
N SER A 392 -2.48 12.10 -4.83
CA SER A 392 -3.43 11.01 -4.55
C SER A 392 -4.80 11.49 -4.04
N ARG A 393 -4.97 12.76 -3.74
CA ARG A 393 -6.24 13.30 -3.18
C ARG A 393 -7.35 13.49 -4.20
N GLY A 394 -7.14 13.20 -5.48
CA GLY A 394 -8.16 13.38 -6.51
C GLY A 394 -8.69 14.82 -6.61
N ALA A 395 -7.90 15.81 -6.19
CA ALA A 395 -8.25 17.20 -6.43
C ALA A 395 -8.34 17.41 -7.94
N PRO A 396 -9.47 17.94 -8.48
CA PRO A 396 -9.45 18.41 -9.85
C PRO A 396 -8.27 19.38 -9.95
N ARG A 397 -7.30 19.08 -10.79
CA ARG A 397 -6.20 20.01 -11.08
C ARG A 397 -6.84 21.31 -11.54
N ALA A 398 -6.97 22.29 -10.63
CA ALA A 398 -7.24 23.65 -11.02
C ALA A 398 -6.14 24.00 -12.02
N GLY A 399 -6.54 24.24 -13.25
CA GLY A 399 -5.66 24.33 -14.40
C GLY A 399 -4.43 25.18 -14.10
N LEU A 400 -3.28 24.56 -14.25
CA LEU A 400 -2.05 25.27 -14.56
C LEU A 400 -2.20 25.72 -16.02
N ALA A 401 -2.83 26.89 -16.17
CA ALA A 401 -2.81 27.65 -17.41
C ALA A 401 -1.48 28.41 -17.51
#